data_ef44abe40ce1898753cf42e95e3d9491
#
_entry.id   ef44abe40ce1898753cf42e95e3d9491
#
_cell.length_a   1.000
_cell.length_b   1.000
_cell.length_c   1.000
_cell.angle_alpha   90.00
_cell.angle_beta   90.00
_cell.angle_gamma   90.00
#
_symmetry.space_group_name_H-M   'P 1'
#
loop_
_entity.id
_entity.type
_entity.pdbx_description
1 polymer ?
#
loop_
_entity_poly.entity_id
_entity_poly.type
_entity_poly.pdbx_seq_one_letter_code
_entity_poly.pdbx_strand_id
1 'polypeptide(L)'
;NRSRQHLNDVGLTAWDCVIISQIIGFIGFQARTIATFQAYLGHPVRWLPGLEIQNYADASLFADESLRWRSSYEVEKLPEEHTKSSTAELCQLAEILSLHPISLSLLEKLLNSTRGNTQPDNQLAALLCARINGSPACFATCMDSSNEYKKISTLMRKGENEINQWADRHSVERATVQAIQWLTRAPDRFSAAQFSPLLEHEKSSTQIINLLVWSGLCGWI
;
A
#
# COMPACT_ATOMS: atom_id res chain seq x y z
N ASN A 1 -7.70 -3.80 19.38
CA ASN A 1 -7.25 -4.66 20.50
C ASN A 1 -7.98 -6.00 20.59
N ARG A 2 -9.25 -6.10 20.16
CA ARG A 2 -10.02 -7.36 20.20
C ARG A 2 -9.39 -8.44 19.30
N SER A 3 -9.00 -8.06 18.07
CA SER A 3 -8.36 -9.00 17.14
C SER A 3 -7.01 -9.51 17.64
N ARG A 4 -6.23 -8.64 18.29
CA ARG A 4 -4.94 -9.01 18.88
C ARG A 4 -5.11 -9.99 20.04
N GLN A 5 -6.14 -9.77 20.87
CA GLN A 5 -6.46 -10.69 21.96
C GLN A 5 -6.84 -12.07 21.42
N HIS A 6 -7.65 -12.13 20.36
CA HIS A 6 -7.98 -13.40 19.71
C HIS A 6 -6.75 -14.14 19.17
N LEU A 7 -5.77 -13.44 18.60
CA LEU A 7 -4.52 -14.06 18.14
C LEU A 7 -3.72 -14.64 19.32
N ASN A 8 -3.63 -13.91 20.42
CA ASN A 8 -2.99 -14.41 21.64
C ASN A 8 -3.74 -15.61 22.25
N ASP A 9 -5.08 -15.56 22.24
CA ASP A 9 -5.93 -16.64 22.79
C ASP A 9 -5.74 -17.96 22.02
N VAL A 10 -5.37 -17.90 20.74
CA VAL A 10 -5.02 -19.09 19.93
C VAL A 10 -3.53 -19.43 19.99
N GLY A 11 -2.75 -18.75 20.85
CA GLY A 11 -1.35 -19.06 21.10
C GLY A 11 -0.35 -18.46 20.10
N LEU A 12 -0.76 -17.54 19.24
CA LEU A 12 0.16 -16.85 18.33
C LEU A 12 0.96 -15.78 19.07
N THR A 13 2.27 -15.83 18.93
CA THR A 13 3.18 -14.80 19.43
C THR A 13 3.22 -13.58 18.51
N ALA A 14 3.80 -12.46 18.97
CA ALA A 14 4.02 -11.28 18.14
C ALA A 14 4.89 -11.61 16.91
N TRP A 15 5.88 -12.49 17.08
CA TRP A 15 6.73 -12.97 15.99
C TRP A 15 5.94 -13.74 14.93
N ASP A 16 5.05 -14.65 15.35
CA ASP A 16 4.18 -15.40 14.44
C ASP A 16 3.29 -14.45 13.62
N CYS A 17 2.70 -13.44 14.27
CA CYS A 17 1.86 -12.45 13.62
C CYS A 17 2.65 -11.65 12.57
N VAL A 18 3.91 -11.27 12.87
CA VAL A 18 4.78 -10.57 11.92
C VAL A 18 5.10 -11.47 10.73
N ILE A 19 5.49 -12.72 10.95
CA ILE A 19 5.81 -13.65 9.85
C ILE A 19 4.59 -13.89 8.95
N ILE A 20 3.43 -14.16 9.53
CA ILE A 20 2.19 -14.35 8.77
C ILE A 20 1.86 -13.10 7.94
N SER A 21 1.96 -11.91 8.53
CA SER A 21 1.71 -10.65 7.84
C SER A 21 2.70 -10.43 6.69
N GLN A 22 3.98 -10.77 6.88
CA GLN A 22 4.99 -10.69 5.82
C GLN A 22 4.72 -11.65 4.68
N ILE A 23 4.29 -12.87 4.97
CA ILE A 23 3.94 -13.86 3.93
C ILE A 23 2.73 -13.36 3.11
N ILE A 24 1.67 -12.90 3.77
CA ILE A 24 0.46 -12.38 3.12
C ILE A 24 0.81 -11.15 2.26
N GLY A 25 1.56 -10.21 2.83
CA GLY A 25 1.98 -9.00 2.13
C GLY A 25 2.84 -9.29 0.90
N PHE A 26 3.81 -10.21 1.03
CA PHE A 26 4.67 -10.63 -0.08
C PHE A 26 3.88 -11.31 -1.21
N ILE A 27 2.98 -12.22 -0.88
CA ILE A 27 2.10 -12.86 -1.87
C ILE A 27 1.24 -11.82 -2.59
N GLY A 28 0.67 -10.87 -1.84
CA GLY A 28 -0.09 -9.77 -2.39
C GLY A 28 0.74 -8.87 -3.33
N PHE A 29 1.99 -8.58 -2.96
CA PHE A 29 2.94 -7.85 -3.81
C PHE A 29 3.24 -8.61 -5.11
N GLN A 30 3.54 -9.91 -5.02
CA GLN A 30 3.80 -10.75 -6.19
C GLN A 30 2.58 -10.79 -7.13
N ALA A 31 1.38 -10.99 -6.59
CA ALA A 31 0.16 -11.03 -7.38
C ALA A 31 -0.06 -9.72 -8.16
N ARG A 32 0.14 -8.56 -7.51
CA ARG A 32 0.00 -7.25 -8.15
C ARG A 32 1.09 -6.99 -9.19
N THR A 33 2.32 -7.42 -8.92
CA THR A 33 3.43 -7.30 -9.87
C THR A 33 3.16 -8.14 -11.13
N ILE A 34 2.73 -9.40 -10.95
CA ILE A 34 2.38 -10.28 -12.06
C ILE A 34 1.21 -9.68 -12.87
N ALA A 35 0.16 -9.20 -12.20
CA ALA A 35 -0.99 -8.57 -12.85
C ALA A 35 -0.57 -7.35 -13.69
N THR A 36 0.36 -6.53 -13.17
CA THR A 36 0.91 -5.39 -13.89
C THR A 36 1.58 -5.82 -15.20
N PHE A 37 2.45 -6.83 -15.16
CA PHE A 37 3.14 -7.32 -16.36
C PHE A 37 2.19 -8.01 -17.34
N GLN A 38 1.21 -8.77 -16.84
CA GLN A 38 0.19 -9.39 -17.68
C GLN A 38 -0.66 -8.33 -18.41
N ALA A 39 -1.05 -7.27 -17.73
CA ALA A 39 -1.78 -6.15 -18.32
C ALA A 39 -0.95 -5.42 -19.38
N TYR A 40 0.34 -5.16 -19.10
CA TYR A 40 1.28 -4.56 -20.05
C TYR A 40 1.45 -5.39 -21.32
N LEU A 41 1.55 -6.72 -21.18
CA LEU A 41 1.70 -7.65 -22.30
C LEU A 41 0.38 -7.96 -23.02
N GLY A 42 -0.74 -7.41 -22.56
CA GLY A 42 -2.07 -7.67 -23.14
C GLY A 42 -2.59 -9.09 -22.92
N HIS A 43 -2.08 -9.78 -21.91
CA HIS A 43 -2.55 -11.12 -21.60
C HIS A 43 -3.99 -11.11 -21.08
N PRO A 44 -4.79 -12.15 -21.39
CA PRO A 44 -6.17 -12.23 -20.91
C PRO A 44 -6.20 -12.41 -19.39
N VAL A 45 -7.16 -11.73 -18.79
CA VAL A 45 -7.43 -11.84 -17.35
C VAL A 45 -7.93 -13.24 -17.01
N ARG A 46 -7.37 -13.85 -15.99
CA ARG A 46 -7.84 -15.12 -15.41
C ARG A 46 -8.66 -14.83 -14.16
N TRP A 47 -9.86 -14.35 -14.38
CA TRP A 47 -10.79 -14.11 -13.30
C TRP A 47 -11.19 -15.42 -12.59
N LEU A 48 -11.07 -15.41 -11.25
CA LEU A 48 -11.53 -16.53 -10.42
C LEU A 48 -12.98 -16.28 -10.02
N PRO A 49 -13.91 -17.18 -10.41
CA PRO A 49 -15.31 -17.07 -10.03
C PRO A 49 -15.49 -17.06 -8.50
N GLY A 50 -16.37 -16.21 -8.01
CA GLY A 50 -16.70 -16.15 -6.57
C GLY A 50 -15.83 -15.24 -5.75
N LEU A 51 -14.76 -14.65 -6.30
CA LEU A 51 -14.02 -13.60 -5.62
C LEU A 51 -14.75 -12.25 -5.77
N GLU A 52 -15.04 -11.63 -4.65
CA GLU A 52 -15.60 -10.26 -4.61
C GLU A 52 -14.48 -9.22 -4.67
N ILE A 53 -14.82 -8.04 -5.20
CA ILE A 53 -13.90 -6.91 -5.19
C ILE A 53 -13.80 -6.41 -3.75
N GLN A 54 -12.59 -6.30 -3.23
CA GLN A 54 -12.35 -5.75 -1.91
C GLN A 54 -12.95 -4.34 -1.78
N ASN A 55 -13.77 -4.12 -0.76
CA ASN A 55 -14.25 -2.79 -0.42
C ASN A 55 -13.15 -1.95 0.23
N TYR A 56 -13.31 -0.62 0.19
CA TYR A 56 -12.49 0.26 0.99
C TYR A 56 -12.67 -0.07 2.47
N ALA A 57 -11.59 0.05 3.23
CA ALA A 57 -11.67 -0.05 4.68
C ALA A 57 -12.57 1.05 5.26
N ASP A 58 -13.12 0.79 6.45
CA ASP A 58 -14.03 1.71 7.11
C ASP A 58 -13.39 3.11 7.30
N ALA A 59 -14.14 4.15 6.96
CA ALA A 59 -13.68 5.53 7.04
C ALA A 59 -13.36 5.98 8.48
N SER A 60 -13.98 5.37 9.48
CA SER A 60 -13.70 5.65 10.90
C SER A 60 -12.26 5.36 11.31
N LEU A 61 -11.59 4.43 10.61
CA LEU A 61 -10.16 4.15 10.83
C LEU A 61 -9.25 5.34 10.48
N PHE A 62 -9.76 6.29 9.70
CA PHE A 62 -9.01 7.47 9.22
C PHE A 62 -9.49 8.77 9.88
N ALA A 63 -10.22 8.69 10.98
CA ALA A 63 -10.53 9.84 11.83
C ALA A 63 -9.25 10.43 12.43
N ASP A 64 -9.28 11.73 12.79
CA ASP A 64 -8.08 12.42 13.33
C ASP A 64 -7.48 11.72 14.54
N GLU A 65 -8.32 11.17 15.42
CA GLU A 65 -7.88 10.42 16.59
C GLU A 65 -7.14 9.14 16.21
N SER A 66 -7.66 8.42 15.19
CA SER A 66 -7.04 7.18 14.70
C SER A 66 -5.70 7.43 14.00
N LEU A 67 -5.58 8.55 13.27
CA LEU A 67 -4.34 8.94 12.59
C LEU A 67 -3.24 9.38 13.58
N ARG A 68 -3.63 9.88 14.75
CA ARG A 68 -2.71 10.23 15.83
C ARG A 68 -2.34 9.05 16.71
N TRP A 69 -3.11 7.97 16.62
CA TRP A 69 -2.88 6.79 17.41
C TRP A 69 -1.63 6.07 16.92
N ARG A 70 -0.60 6.11 17.72
CA ARG A 70 0.60 5.29 17.54
C ARG A 70 0.43 4.09 18.45
N SER A 71 0.36 2.90 17.87
CA SER A 71 0.37 1.71 18.69
C SER A 71 1.69 1.68 19.45
N SER A 72 1.63 1.92 20.76
CA SER A 72 2.69 1.47 21.62
C SER A 72 2.63 -0.06 21.58
N TYR A 73 3.33 -0.66 20.63
CA TYR A 73 3.73 -2.03 20.80
C TYR A 73 4.70 -2.02 21.98
N GLU A 74 4.29 -2.60 23.09
CA GLU A 74 5.25 -3.17 24.01
C GLU A 74 5.87 -4.37 23.28
N VAL A 75 6.74 -4.06 22.33
CA VAL A 75 7.68 -5.03 21.80
C VAL A 75 8.59 -5.32 22.96
N GLU A 76 8.70 -6.56 23.40
CA GLU A 76 9.81 -7.00 24.24
C GLU A 76 11.05 -6.29 23.72
N LYS A 77 11.74 -5.54 24.59
CA LYS A 77 12.86 -4.67 24.21
C LYS A 77 13.82 -5.43 23.34
N LEU A 78 13.78 -5.15 22.04
CA LEU A 78 14.73 -5.71 21.10
C LEU A 78 16.10 -5.08 21.36
N PRO A 79 17.19 -5.84 21.15
CA PRO A 79 18.53 -5.32 21.29
C PRO A 79 18.67 -4.04 20.43
N GLU A 80 19.23 -2.98 21.00
CA GLU A 80 19.38 -1.64 20.39
C GLU A 80 20.14 -1.64 19.06
N GLU A 81 20.83 -2.73 18.73
CA GLU A 81 21.61 -2.89 17.49
C GLU A 81 20.75 -2.98 16.22
N HIS A 82 19.46 -3.30 16.33
CA HIS A 82 18.57 -3.50 15.19
C HIS A 82 17.69 -2.30 14.83
N THR A 83 17.71 -1.22 15.60
CA THR A 83 16.80 -0.07 15.44
C THR A 83 17.30 1.04 14.51
N LYS A 84 18.48 0.90 13.90
CA LYS A 84 19.01 1.89 12.96
C LYS A 84 18.53 1.63 11.53
N SER A 85 17.24 1.82 11.28
CA SER A 85 16.75 1.96 9.91
C SER A 85 17.04 3.37 9.39
N SER A 86 17.61 3.45 8.21
CA SER A 86 18.03 4.71 7.57
C SER A 86 16.87 5.49 6.93
N THR A 87 15.64 5.00 6.98
CA THR A 87 14.49 5.58 6.26
C THR A 87 13.35 5.93 7.19
N ALA A 88 12.98 7.23 7.21
CA ALA A 88 11.89 7.74 8.05
C ALA A 88 10.55 7.02 7.84
N GLU A 89 10.29 6.53 6.62
CA GLU A 89 9.06 5.83 6.26
C GLU A 89 8.99 4.41 6.85
N LEU A 90 10.13 3.81 7.15
CA LEU A 90 10.21 2.50 7.78
C LEU A 90 10.33 2.56 9.31
N CYS A 91 10.45 3.76 9.91
CA CYS A 91 10.73 3.84 11.35
C CYS A 91 9.72 3.11 12.24
N GLN A 92 8.43 3.12 11.89
CA GLN A 92 7.42 2.38 12.64
C GLN A 92 7.38 0.89 12.27
N LEU A 93 7.62 0.57 11.01
CA LEU A 93 7.70 -0.79 10.51
C LEU A 93 9.02 -1.46 10.91
N ALA A 94 10.11 -0.68 11.01
CA ALA A 94 11.40 -1.20 11.43
C ALA A 94 11.33 -1.80 12.84
N GLU A 95 10.60 -1.19 13.76
CA GLU A 95 10.39 -1.76 15.10
C GLU A 95 9.66 -3.10 15.03
N ILE A 96 8.64 -3.23 14.20
CA ILE A 96 7.88 -4.47 14.03
C ILE A 96 8.69 -5.50 13.24
N LEU A 97 9.32 -5.09 12.15
CA LEU A 97 10.09 -5.97 11.27
C LEU A 97 11.45 -6.34 11.86
N SER A 98 11.90 -5.67 12.90
CA SER A 98 13.11 -6.07 13.64
C SER A 98 12.97 -7.45 14.27
N LEU A 99 11.74 -7.93 14.50
CA LEU A 99 11.47 -9.32 14.86
C LEU A 99 11.88 -10.31 13.75
N HIS A 100 12.04 -9.86 12.49
CA HIS A 100 12.54 -10.66 11.39
C HIS A 100 13.52 -9.86 10.53
N PRO A 101 14.80 -9.75 10.93
CA PRO A 101 15.81 -8.87 10.32
C PRO A 101 16.02 -9.10 8.82
N ILE A 102 15.83 -10.34 8.35
CA ILE A 102 15.96 -10.69 6.93
C ILE A 102 14.88 -9.98 6.11
N SER A 103 13.63 -10.02 6.57
CA SER A 103 12.51 -9.32 5.90
C SER A 103 12.75 -7.82 5.87
N LEU A 104 13.21 -7.22 6.98
CA LEU A 104 13.54 -5.80 7.04
C LEU A 104 14.61 -5.44 6.01
N SER A 105 15.72 -6.17 5.97
CA SER A 105 16.83 -5.92 5.03
C SER A 105 16.40 -6.05 3.57
N LEU A 106 15.57 -7.03 3.24
CA LEU A 106 15.07 -7.23 1.87
C LEU A 106 14.09 -6.11 1.47
N LEU A 107 13.22 -5.71 2.39
CA LEU A 107 12.26 -4.64 2.16
C LEU A 107 12.97 -3.28 1.98
N GLU A 108 14.00 -2.99 2.79
CA GLU A 108 14.84 -1.81 2.62
C GLU A 108 15.53 -1.77 1.25
N LYS A 109 16.09 -2.89 0.80
CA LYS A 109 16.70 -3.00 -0.54
C LYS A 109 15.68 -2.75 -1.64
N LEU A 110 14.49 -3.32 -1.50
CA LEU A 110 13.41 -3.16 -2.46
C LEU A 110 12.92 -1.71 -2.52
N LEU A 111 12.69 -1.07 -1.38
CA LEU A 111 12.32 0.34 -1.27
C LEU A 111 13.38 1.25 -1.89
N ASN A 112 14.65 1.03 -1.60
CA ASN A 112 15.75 1.81 -2.16
C ASN A 112 15.86 1.64 -3.68
N SER A 113 15.56 0.46 -4.23
CA SER A 113 15.55 0.21 -5.67
C SER A 113 14.40 0.93 -6.39
N THR A 114 13.27 1.13 -5.71
CA THR A 114 12.08 1.79 -6.27
C THR A 114 12.07 3.30 -6.03
N ARG A 115 12.86 3.81 -5.09
CA ARG A 115 12.93 5.24 -4.70
C ARG A 115 13.50 6.20 -5.75
N GLY A 116 14.17 5.70 -6.77
CA GLY A 116 14.73 6.54 -7.84
C GLY A 116 13.71 7.40 -8.59
N ASN A 117 12.41 7.23 -8.31
CA ASN A 117 11.30 7.96 -8.89
C ASN A 117 10.40 8.56 -7.79
N THR A 118 10.85 9.60 -7.11
CA THR A 118 9.97 10.46 -6.28
C THR A 118 9.02 11.26 -7.16
N GLN A 119 8.11 10.57 -7.86
CA GLN A 119 7.09 11.23 -8.64
C GLN A 119 5.84 11.49 -7.76
N PRO A 120 5.10 12.58 -7.99
CA PRO A 120 3.84 12.87 -7.31
C PRO A 120 2.89 11.67 -7.29
N ASP A 121 2.83 10.92 -8.39
CA ASP A 121 2.00 9.73 -8.52
C ASP A 121 2.33 8.62 -7.49
N ASN A 122 3.59 8.49 -7.11
CA ASN A 122 3.99 7.48 -6.12
C ASN A 122 3.40 7.77 -4.73
N GLN A 123 3.27 9.04 -4.37
CA GLN A 123 2.64 9.43 -3.11
C GLN A 123 1.12 9.25 -3.17
N LEU A 124 0.49 9.59 -4.30
CA LEU A 124 -0.92 9.32 -4.55
C LEU A 124 -1.21 7.82 -4.44
N ALA A 125 -0.35 6.98 -5.02
CA ALA A 125 -0.44 5.53 -4.94
C ALA A 125 -0.35 5.03 -3.50
N ALA A 126 0.62 5.50 -2.74
CA ALA A 126 0.82 5.10 -1.34
C ALA A 126 -0.38 5.48 -0.46
N LEU A 127 -0.91 6.70 -0.61
CA LEU A 127 -2.11 7.15 0.10
C LEU A 127 -3.34 6.30 -0.25
N LEU A 128 -3.55 6.01 -1.54
CA LEU A 128 -4.68 5.17 -2.00
C LEU A 128 -4.56 3.75 -1.45
N CYS A 129 -3.39 3.13 -1.55
CA CYS A 129 -3.17 1.78 -1.02
C CYS A 129 -3.41 1.72 0.49
N ALA A 130 -2.85 2.67 1.24
CA ALA A 130 -3.05 2.75 2.68
C ALA A 130 -4.53 2.94 3.05
N ARG A 131 -5.26 3.78 2.29
CA ARG A 131 -6.68 4.02 2.49
C ARG A 131 -7.54 2.78 2.20
N ILE A 132 -7.26 2.09 1.10
CA ILE A 132 -8.01 0.89 0.69
C ILE A 132 -7.77 -0.25 1.67
N ASN A 133 -6.52 -0.48 2.04
CA ASN A 133 -6.13 -1.59 2.91
C ASN A 133 -6.39 -1.36 4.40
N GLY A 134 -6.81 -0.18 4.81
CA GLY A 134 -7.15 0.12 6.20
C GLY A 134 -5.92 0.33 7.09
N SER A 135 -4.85 0.95 6.57
CA SER A 135 -3.64 1.27 7.33
C SER A 135 -3.57 2.77 7.67
N PRO A 136 -4.13 3.23 8.80
CA PRO A 136 -4.07 4.63 9.20
C PRO A 136 -2.65 5.11 9.49
N ALA A 137 -1.76 4.25 9.98
CA ALA A 137 -0.37 4.59 10.27
C ALA A 137 0.40 4.92 8.97
N CYS A 138 0.31 4.06 7.94
CA CYS A 138 0.92 4.32 6.64
C CYS A 138 0.30 5.55 5.96
N PHE A 139 -1.01 5.71 6.08
CA PHE A 139 -1.71 6.88 5.54
C PHE A 139 -1.20 8.18 6.17
N ALA A 140 -1.06 8.24 7.50
CA ALA A 140 -0.53 9.39 8.22
C ALA A 140 0.92 9.71 7.80
N THR A 141 1.78 8.70 7.69
CA THR A 141 3.17 8.86 7.25
C THR A 141 3.24 9.45 5.84
N CYS A 142 2.39 8.98 4.92
CA CYS A 142 2.33 9.50 3.56
C CYS A 142 1.77 10.94 3.50
N MET A 143 0.87 11.31 4.40
CA MET A 143 0.33 12.68 4.49
C MET A 143 1.39 13.71 4.86
N ASP A 144 2.29 13.35 5.78
CA ASP A 144 3.29 14.27 6.32
C ASP A 144 4.40 14.59 5.32
N SER A 145 4.56 13.77 4.28
CA SER A 145 5.67 13.87 3.32
C SER A 145 5.51 14.99 2.28
N SER A 146 4.31 15.58 2.07
CA SER A 146 4.12 16.67 1.10
C SER A 146 2.89 17.54 1.38
N ASN A 147 3.06 18.84 1.12
CA ASN A 147 1.96 19.82 1.23
C ASN A 147 0.92 19.71 0.10
N GLU A 148 1.30 19.17 -1.05
CA GLU A 148 0.46 19.12 -2.24
C GLU A 148 -0.73 18.18 -2.06
N TYR A 149 -0.51 17.06 -1.36
CA TYR A 149 -1.54 16.05 -1.15
C TYR A 149 -2.37 16.22 0.13
N LYS A 150 -2.16 17.29 0.92
CA LYS A 150 -2.98 17.54 2.12
C LYS A 150 -4.47 17.68 1.81
N LYS A 151 -4.82 18.33 0.70
CA LYS A 151 -6.23 18.46 0.27
C LYS A 151 -6.80 17.13 -0.18
N ILE A 152 -6.03 16.37 -0.97
CA ILE A 152 -6.44 15.07 -1.49
C ILE A 152 -6.58 14.06 -0.34
N SER A 153 -5.66 14.05 0.61
CA SER A 153 -5.74 13.17 1.77
C SER A 153 -7.01 13.38 2.59
N THR A 154 -7.46 14.63 2.73
CA THR A 154 -8.72 14.95 3.40
C THR A 154 -9.93 14.35 2.67
N LEU A 155 -9.93 14.35 1.34
CA LEU A 155 -10.97 13.71 0.53
C LEU A 155 -10.89 12.19 0.60
N MET A 156 -9.67 11.64 0.53
CA MET A 156 -9.44 10.18 0.62
C MET A 156 -9.93 9.60 1.93
N ARG A 157 -9.81 10.33 3.04
CA ARG A 157 -10.31 9.89 4.35
C ARG A 157 -11.81 9.61 4.35
N LYS A 158 -12.58 10.39 3.58
CA LYS A 158 -14.05 10.26 3.51
C LYS A 158 -14.48 8.99 2.76
N GLY A 159 -13.76 8.58 1.73
CA GLY A 159 -14.02 7.31 1.04
C GLY A 159 -13.89 7.36 -0.47
N GLU A 160 -14.36 6.29 -1.09
CA GLU A 160 -14.22 6.05 -2.53
C GLU A 160 -14.94 7.09 -3.39
N ASN A 161 -16.14 7.48 -3.00
CA ASN A 161 -16.97 8.41 -3.79
C ASN A 161 -16.30 9.77 -3.96
N GLU A 162 -15.74 10.33 -2.89
CA GLU A 162 -15.07 11.62 -2.91
C GLU A 162 -13.78 11.60 -3.72
N ILE A 163 -13.05 10.49 -3.66
CA ILE A 163 -11.83 10.27 -4.47
C ILE A 163 -12.21 10.20 -5.94
N ASN A 164 -13.23 9.44 -6.30
CA ASN A 164 -13.67 9.30 -7.67
C ASN A 164 -14.20 10.62 -8.23
N GLN A 165 -15.02 11.38 -7.48
CA GLN A 165 -15.48 12.70 -7.87
C GLN A 165 -14.35 13.71 -8.06
N TRP A 166 -13.29 13.60 -7.24
CA TRP A 166 -12.09 14.41 -7.42
C TRP A 166 -11.35 14.00 -8.69
N ALA A 167 -11.11 12.72 -8.89
CA ALA A 167 -10.40 12.19 -10.05
C ALA A 167 -11.13 12.50 -11.37
N ASP A 168 -12.46 12.47 -11.39
CA ASP A 168 -13.25 12.80 -12.58
C ASP A 168 -13.05 14.25 -13.08
N ARG A 169 -12.58 15.14 -12.21
CA ARG A 169 -12.25 16.54 -12.56
C ARG A 169 -10.77 16.71 -12.97
N HIS A 170 -9.97 15.66 -12.86
CA HIS A 170 -8.52 15.68 -13.06
C HIS A 170 -8.15 14.52 -13.98
N SER A 171 -8.17 14.76 -15.29
CA SER A 171 -8.08 13.70 -16.30
C SER A 171 -6.80 12.85 -16.21
N VAL A 172 -5.68 13.44 -15.83
CA VAL A 172 -4.39 12.75 -15.71
C VAL A 172 -4.40 11.82 -14.50
N GLU A 173 -4.85 12.34 -13.36
CA GLU A 173 -4.92 11.60 -12.09
C GLU A 173 -5.99 10.52 -12.11
N ARG A 174 -7.06 10.71 -12.90
CA ARG A 174 -8.16 9.74 -13.04
C ARG A 174 -7.65 8.36 -13.44
N ALA A 175 -6.84 8.29 -14.50
CA ALA A 175 -6.29 7.01 -14.97
C ALA A 175 -5.43 6.36 -13.88
N THR A 176 -4.61 7.16 -13.19
CA THR A 176 -3.76 6.71 -12.08
C THR A 176 -4.61 6.18 -10.91
N VAL A 177 -5.61 6.95 -10.47
CA VAL A 177 -6.51 6.54 -9.37
C VAL A 177 -7.22 5.24 -9.70
N GLN A 178 -7.81 5.13 -10.89
CA GLN A 178 -8.54 3.95 -11.31
C GLN A 178 -7.63 2.71 -11.40
N ALA A 179 -6.44 2.87 -11.99
CA ALA A 179 -5.50 1.75 -12.10
C ALA A 179 -5.06 1.24 -10.72
N ILE A 180 -4.72 2.14 -9.79
CA ILE A 180 -4.30 1.78 -8.44
C ILE A 180 -5.45 1.14 -7.66
N GLN A 181 -6.67 1.67 -7.77
CA GLN A 181 -7.85 1.07 -7.14
C GLN A 181 -8.07 -0.36 -7.60
N TRP A 182 -8.06 -0.60 -8.91
CA TRP A 182 -8.23 -1.95 -9.47
C TRP A 182 -7.10 -2.88 -9.05
N LEU A 183 -5.84 -2.45 -9.18
CA LEU A 183 -4.69 -3.28 -8.83
C LEU A 183 -4.66 -3.63 -7.34
N THR A 184 -5.09 -2.71 -6.47
CA THR A 184 -5.11 -2.95 -5.02
C THR A 184 -6.23 -3.88 -4.60
N ARG A 185 -7.44 -3.71 -5.17
CA ARG A 185 -8.68 -4.37 -4.73
C ARG A 185 -8.95 -5.69 -5.43
N ALA A 186 -8.53 -5.82 -6.69
CA ALA A 186 -8.83 -6.98 -7.52
C ALA A 186 -7.71 -7.20 -8.56
N PRO A 187 -6.49 -7.56 -8.13
CA PRO A 187 -5.36 -7.77 -9.04
C PRO A 187 -5.64 -8.87 -10.06
N ASP A 188 -6.49 -9.84 -9.74
CA ASP A 188 -6.95 -10.89 -10.63
C ASP A 188 -7.80 -10.38 -11.82
N ARG A 189 -8.32 -9.17 -11.72
CA ARG A 189 -9.13 -8.50 -12.77
C ARG A 189 -8.40 -7.33 -13.43
N PHE A 190 -7.18 -7.03 -13.01
CA PHE A 190 -6.38 -5.97 -13.59
C PHE A 190 -5.90 -6.37 -14.99
N SER A 191 -6.17 -5.54 -15.98
CA SER A 191 -5.96 -5.87 -17.41
C SER A 191 -5.42 -4.68 -18.20
N ALA A 192 -5.18 -4.90 -19.49
CA ALA A 192 -4.84 -3.83 -20.42
C ALA A 192 -5.86 -2.67 -20.41
N ALA A 193 -7.12 -2.92 -20.09
CA ALA A 193 -8.14 -1.87 -20.01
C ALA A 193 -7.84 -0.82 -18.91
N GLN A 194 -7.20 -1.23 -17.81
CA GLN A 194 -6.75 -0.31 -16.75
C GLN A 194 -5.34 0.22 -16.99
N PHE A 195 -4.51 -0.50 -17.75
CA PHE A 195 -3.15 -0.10 -18.05
C PHE A 195 -3.07 0.92 -19.19
N SER A 196 -3.82 0.72 -20.29
CA SER A 196 -3.73 1.54 -21.50
C SER A 196 -4.04 3.03 -21.28
N PRO A 197 -5.02 3.43 -20.47
CA PRO A 197 -5.29 4.85 -20.22
C PRO A 197 -4.09 5.60 -19.61
N LEU A 198 -3.20 4.90 -18.89
CA LEU A 198 -2.00 5.50 -18.31
C LEU A 198 -0.98 5.90 -19.40
N LEU A 199 -0.96 5.19 -20.53
CA LEU A 199 -0.09 5.50 -21.67
C LEU A 199 -0.51 6.77 -22.42
N GLU A 200 -1.80 7.15 -22.35
CA GLU A 200 -2.33 8.33 -23.02
C GLU A 200 -1.83 9.65 -22.41
N HIS A 201 -1.26 9.60 -21.20
CA HIS A 201 -0.81 10.76 -20.43
C HIS A 201 0.71 10.97 -20.44
N GLU A 202 1.37 10.76 -21.59
CA GLU A 202 2.80 11.01 -21.80
C GLU A 202 3.76 10.23 -20.89
N LYS A 203 3.27 9.21 -20.18
CA LYS A 203 4.09 8.33 -19.33
C LYS A 203 4.68 7.20 -20.18
N SER A 204 5.95 6.94 -20.01
CA SER A 204 6.56 5.75 -20.61
C SER A 204 6.06 4.48 -19.92
N SER A 205 6.04 3.36 -20.65
CA SER A 205 5.69 2.05 -20.08
C SER A 205 6.51 1.72 -18.83
N THR A 206 7.78 2.10 -18.80
CA THR A 206 8.67 1.92 -17.64
C THR A 206 8.18 2.72 -16.42
N GLN A 207 7.77 3.98 -16.62
CA GLN A 207 7.24 4.80 -15.52
C GLN A 207 5.94 4.22 -14.97
N ILE A 208 5.05 3.75 -15.84
CA ILE A 208 3.79 3.12 -15.45
C ILE A 208 4.03 1.82 -14.67
N ILE A 209 4.90 0.95 -15.18
CA ILE A 209 5.25 -0.30 -14.49
C ILE A 209 5.85 0.01 -13.12
N ASN A 210 6.77 0.95 -13.02
CA ASN A 210 7.37 1.35 -11.74
C ASN A 210 6.32 1.88 -10.76
N LEU A 211 5.38 2.70 -11.22
CA LEU A 211 4.26 3.20 -10.40
C LEU A 211 3.38 2.07 -9.87
N LEU A 212 3.00 1.12 -10.73
CA LEU A 212 2.14 0.00 -10.37
C LEU A 212 2.85 -1.01 -9.46
N VAL A 213 4.12 -1.29 -9.70
CA VAL A 213 4.96 -2.11 -8.81
C VAL A 213 5.14 -1.43 -7.45
N TRP A 214 5.38 -0.12 -7.44
CA TRP A 214 5.40 0.68 -6.21
C TRP A 214 4.07 0.60 -5.44
N SER A 215 2.94 0.73 -6.14
CA SER A 215 1.62 0.55 -5.55
C SER A 215 1.46 -0.85 -4.91
N GLY A 216 1.94 -1.90 -5.60
CA GLY A 216 1.96 -3.26 -5.05
C GLY A 216 2.79 -3.37 -3.77
N LEU A 217 3.94 -2.69 -3.72
CA LEU A 217 4.82 -2.64 -2.56
C LEU A 217 4.18 -1.89 -1.39
N CYS A 218 3.50 -0.76 -1.66
CA CYS A 218 2.72 -0.05 -0.63
C CYS A 218 1.61 -0.91 -0.02
N GLY A 219 1.09 -1.88 -0.77
CA GLY A 219 0.12 -2.85 -0.25
C GLY A 219 0.73 -3.95 0.61
N TRP A 220 2.06 -4.13 0.58
CA TRP A 220 2.79 -5.06 1.47
C TRP A 220 3.21 -4.38 2.78
N ILE A 221 3.60 -3.12 2.71
CA ILE A 221 4.03 -2.30 3.86
C ILE A 221 2.82 -1.86 4.67
#